data_b77baa9a5de59444654018f1e507628d
#
_entry.id   b77baa9a5de59444654018f1e507628d
#
_cell.length_a   1.000
_cell.length_b   1.000
_cell.length_c   1.000
_cell.angle_alpha   90.00
_cell.angle_beta   90.00
_cell.angle_gamma   90.00
#
_symmetry.space_group_name_H-M   'P 1'
#
loop_
_entity.id
_entity.type
_entity.pdbx_description
1 polymer ?
#
loop_
_entity_poly.entity_id
_entity_poly.type
_entity_poly.pdbx_seq_one_letter_code
_entity_poly.pdbx_strand_id
1 'polypeptide(L)'
;MVPWSASVWTSLPWIVVVASSYFLLAKVALTLASVHPSASPVWPPTGLALACFMLWGNRLWPAIAAGAFLANATTYGSLFTSSMIAGGNTFEGLITASLLKRWTRSDNAFETPLQVVLFAGLALAPGTMVSATVGVGSLAIAGFAEPGKFSIIWVTWWLGDMGGQLLVTPFIVLWFKSGLRSVSRAELQRLALLLAATIIVGLIAFSPLIQQTSERRPLAFLAVVPLLWSALWHDQRDTATVALVLCAFAIWGTLGDEGSLARPNLNESFLWVLAFVIGTTVPSLVLSAEVAVRRLSEDHKKLLIAELDHRVKNVLACVAAVAQSSWESRRSADEFFEVLNTRISSMAKTHALLSLSHWQNVSLDELVRGELAFCANDASVVIEGPQVNLAAEAVQPMAMVLHELATNATKYGALSNADGRVSIGWRRKSDGGDLVLEWLESGGPQATRQSDPGYGMGVIRDIIPYELGGVVDFTLAPEGVCCKLEIPAKWLSTT
;
A
#
# COMPACT_ATOMS: atom_id res chain seq x y z
N MET A 1 9.83 10.83 -5.30
CA MET A 1 10.71 11.11 -4.14
C MET A 1 12.16 10.96 -4.59
N VAL A 2 12.98 12.01 -4.46
CA VAL A 2 14.42 11.88 -4.71
C VAL A 2 14.98 11.03 -3.57
N PRO A 3 15.62 9.89 -3.83
CA PRO A 3 16.25 9.11 -2.77
C PRO A 3 17.44 9.89 -2.26
N TRP A 4 17.29 10.54 -1.12
CA TRP A 4 18.42 11.12 -0.41
C TRP A 4 19.37 9.98 -0.06
N SER A 5 20.57 9.99 -0.66
CA SER A 5 21.54 8.92 -0.43
C SER A 5 21.83 8.83 1.09
N ALA A 6 21.92 7.61 1.61
CA ALA A 6 22.20 7.35 3.03
C ALA A 6 23.47 8.06 3.54
N SER A 7 24.35 8.52 2.66
CA SER A 7 25.58 9.26 2.95
C SER A 7 25.35 10.70 3.44
N VAL A 8 24.23 11.35 3.08
CA VAL A 8 23.93 12.73 3.50
C VAL A 8 23.67 12.81 5.01
N TRP A 9 22.92 11.83 5.54
CA TRP A 9 22.51 11.81 6.96
C TRP A 9 23.61 11.40 7.94
N THR A 10 24.72 10.87 7.43
CA THR A 10 25.91 10.58 8.22
C THR A 10 26.98 11.65 8.07
N SER A 11 26.70 12.74 7.34
CA SER A 11 27.61 13.88 7.24
C SER A 11 27.71 14.64 8.57
N LEU A 12 28.87 15.21 8.83
CA LEU A 12 29.14 15.94 10.07
C LEU A 12 28.08 17.02 10.43
N PRO A 13 27.53 17.81 9.47
CA PRO A 13 26.48 18.79 9.78
C PRO A 13 25.21 18.14 10.37
N TRP A 14 24.78 16.99 9.85
CA TRP A 14 23.60 16.30 10.36
C TRP A 14 23.79 15.69 11.74
N ILE A 15 24.98 15.15 12.01
CA ILE A 15 25.37 14.68 13.35
C ILE A 15 25.28 15.83 14.34
N VAL A 16 25.79 17.02 13.97
CA VAL A 16 25.71 18.20 14.82
C VAL A 16 24.27 18.65 15.05
N VAL A 17 23.44 18.70 14.00
CA VAL A 17 22.02 19.08 14.11
C VAL A 17 21.27 18.13 15.05
N VAL A 18 21.41 16.81 14.88
CA VAL A 18 20.74 15.83 15.72
C VAL A 18 21.23 15.88 17.16
N ALA A 19 22.54 15.98 17.38
CA ALA A 19 23.11 16.08 18.71
C ALA A 19 22.66 17.35 19.43
N SER A 20 22.63 18.49 18.73
CA SER A 20 22.18 19.79 19.28
C SER A 20 20.66 19.74 19.59
N SER A 21 19.85 19.14 18.70
CA SER A 21 18.40 18.96 18.93
C SER A 21 18.15 18.09 20.15
N TYR A 22 18.87 16.96 20.27
CA TYR A 22 18.80 16.10 21.46
C TYR A 22 19.17 16.86 22.72
N PHE A 23 20.29 17.57 22.70
CA PHE A 23 20.78 18.37 23.83
C PHE A 23 19.75 19.42 24.27
N LEU A 24 19.20 20.19 23.33
CA LEU A 24 18.22 21.25 23.64
C LEU A 24 16.94 20.67 24.23
N LEU A 25 16.40 19.61 23.63
CA LEU A 25 15.22 18.90 24.15
C LEU A 25 15.49 18.35 25.55
N ALA A 26 16.68 17.77 25.78
CA ALA A 26 17.09 17.29 27.10
C ALA A 26 17.15 18.38 28.13
N LYS A 27 17.75 19.54 27.81
CA LYS A 27 17.82 20.68 28.74
C LYS A 27 16.43 21.20 29.10
N VAL A 28 15.54 21.33 28.13
CA VAL A 28 14.12 21.67 28.38
C VAL A 28 13.44 20.62 29.28
N ALA A 29 13.60 19.32 28.97
CA ALA A 29 13.01 18.26 29.77
C ALA A 29 13.55 18.25 31.23
N LEU A 30 14.83 18.52 31.46
CA LEU A 30 15.41 18.54 32.78
C LEU A 30 14.89 19.70 33.66
N THR A 31 14.28 20.74 33.09
CA THR A 31 13.56 21.76 33.89
C THR A 31 12.32 21.19 34.59
N LEU A 32 11.80 20.03 34.14
CA LEU A 32 10.68 19.32 34.74
C LEU A 32 11.11 18.27 35.79
N ALA A 33 12.42 18.16 36.03
CA ALA A 33 12.95 17.18 36.99
C ALA A 33 12.54 17.53 38.42
N SER A 34 11.79 16.64 39.07
CA SER A 34 11.19 16.85 40.38
C SER A 34 11.72 15.92 41.46
N VAL A 35 12.20 14.71 41.10
CA VAL A 35 12.68 13.70 42.04
C VAL A 35 14.21 13.66 42.11
N HIS A 36 14.87 13.85 40.99
CA HIS A 36 16.33 13.88 40.86
C HIS A 36 16.73 14.75 39.67
N PRO A 37 17.80 15.57 39.76
CA PRO A 37 18.19 16.51 38.70
C PRO A 37 18.41 15.89 37.31
N SER A 38 18.72 14.58 37.27
CA SER A 38 18.91 13.82 36.02
C SER A 38 17.71 12.99 35.60
N ALA A 39 16.58 13.00 36.33
CA ALA A 39 15.39 12.21 36.06
C ALA A 39 14.18 13.11 35.82
N SER A 40 13.75 13.22 34.58
CA SER A 40 12.55 13.94 34.18
C SER A 40 11.40 12.99 33.90
N PRO A 41 10.17 13.30 34.35
CA PRO A 41 8.98 12.48 34.08
C PRO A 41 8.51 12.58 32.62
N VAL A 42 9.04 13.48 31.84
CA VAL A 42 8.76 13.61 30.40
C VAL A 42 10.09 13.78 29.67
N TRP A 43 10.45 12.85 28.82
CA TRP A 43 11.76 12.80 28.16
C TRP A 43 11.66 12.73 26.63
N PRO A 44 11.34 13.85 25.95
CA PRO A 44 11.24 13.95 24.48
C PRO A 44 12.47 13.46 23.70
N PRO A 45 13.72 13.56 24.25
CA PRO A 45 14.92 13.13 23.53
C PRO A 45 14.92 11.65 23.11
N THR A 46 14.31 10.74 23.90
CA THR A 46 14.18 9.33 23.50
C THR A 46 13.31 9.14 22.28
N GLY A 47 12.24 9.90 22.18
CA GLY A 47 11.39 9.88 20.98
C GLY A 47 12.10 10.42 19.74
N LEU A 48 12.92 11.47 19.89
CA LEU A 48 13.79 11.95 18.81
C LEU A 48 14.81 10.89 18.41
N ALA A 49 15.49 10.25 19.38
CA ALA A 49 16.48 9.20 19.12
C ALA A 49 15.88 8.04 18.35
N LEU A 50 14.74 7.50 18.81
CA LEU A 50 14.04 6.41 18.14
C LEU A 50 13.58 6.80 16.74
N ALA A 51 13.01 8.00 16.55
CA ALA A 51 12.63 8.50 15.24
C ALA A 51 13.83 8.62 14.28
N CYS A 52 14.98 9.10 14.76
CA CYS A 52 16.20 9.16 13.98
C CYS A 52 16.67 7.77 13.53
N PHE A 53 16.65 6.78 14.41
CA PHE A 53 17.05 5.42 14.08
C PHE A 53 16.07 4.75 13.12
N MET A 54 14.78 5.03 13.23
CA MET A 54 13.76 4.52 12.30
C MET A 54 13.87 5.14 10.90
N LEU A 55 14.11 6.44 10.81
CA LEU A 55 14.11 7.16 9.53
C LEU A 55 15.44 7.05 8.78
N TRP A 56 16.56 7.13 9.51
CA TRP A 56 17.90 7.27 8.91
C TRP A 56 18.86 6.14 9.30
N GLY A 57 18.38 5.23 10.15
CA GLY A 57 19.13 4.04 10.56
C GLY A 57 20.07 4.25 11.73
N ASN A 58 20.61 3.15 12.23
CA ASN A 58 21.41 3.07 13.44
C ASN A 58 22.73 3.87 13.37
N ARG A 59 23.15 4.32 12.18
CA ARG A 59 24.40 5.07 11.96
C ARG A 59 24.44 6.43 12.70
N LEU A 60 23.29 6.95 13.12
CA LEU A 60 23.19 8.20 13.88
C LEU A 60 23.45 8.05 15.38
N TRP A 61 23.80 6.84 15.85
CA TRP A 61 24.08 6.61 17.27
C TRP A 61 25.11 7.58 17.88
N PRO A 62 26.20 8.02 17.16
CA PRO A 62 27.16 8.96 17.75
C PRO A 62 26.56 10.33 18.07
N ALA A 63 25.59 10.78 17.24
CA ALA A 63 24.90 12.04 17.46
C ALA A 63 24.04 11.98 18.73
N ILE A 64 23.30 10.89 18.92
CA ILE A 64 22.48 10.66 20.11
C ILE A 64 23.37 10.55 21.36
N ALA A 65 24.43 9.75 21.29
CA ALA A 65 25.38 9.59 22.39
C ALA A 65 26.04 10.93 22.81
N ALA A 66 26.47 11.72 21.81
CA ALA A 66 27.06 13.02 22.07
C ALA A 66 26.08 14.03 22.71
N GLY A 67 24.83 14.10 22.17
CA GLY A 67 23.80 14.96 22.73
C GLY A 67 23.39 14.57 24.14
N ALA A 68 23.23 13.26 24.41
CA ALA A 68 22.91 12.73 25.73
C ALA A 68 24.08 12.98 26.75
N PHE A 69 25.31 12.71 26.31
CA PHE A 69 26.49 12.97 27.14
C PHE A 69 26.58 14.46 27.53
N LEU A 70 26.53 15.37 26.57
CA LEU A 70 26.60 16.82 26.82
C LEU A 70 25.47 17.29 27.74
N ALA A 71 24.25 16.78 27.54
CA ALA A 71 23.12 17.15 28.41
C ALA A 71 23.37 16.79 29.86
N ASN A 72 23.89 15.61 30.14
CA ASN A 72 24.16 15.13 31.49
C ASN A 72 25.44 15.76 32.08
N ALA A 73 26.51 15.85 31.31
CA ALA A 73 27.77 16.45 31.74
C ALA A 73 27.63 17.95 32.13
N THR A 74 26.65 18.64 31.61
CA THR A 74 26.33 20.05 31.93
C THR A 74 25.17 20.19 32.91
N THR A 75 24.70 19.13 33.55
CA THR A 75 23.59 19.19 34.53
C THR A 75 24.06 18.79 35.92
N TYR A 76 24.16 17.50 36.21
CA TYR A 76 24.49 16.98 37.53
C TYR A 76 25.12 15.58 37.43
N GLY A 77 26.17 15.35 38.20
CA GLY A 77 26.86 14.06 38.23
C GLY A 77 28.34 14.16 37.82
N SER A 78 28.93 13.05 37.46
CA SER A 78 30.30 12.87 37.04
C SER A 78 30.43 12.55 35.56
N LEU A 79 31.66 12.57 35.02
CA LEU A 79 31.92 12.08 33.67
C LEU A 79 31.52 10.62 33.50
N PHE A 80 31.71 9.80 34.57
CA PHE A 80 31.30 8.40 34.59
C PHE A 80 29.78 8.27 34.44
N THR A 81 28.99 8.94 35.30
CA THR A 81 27.51 8.88 35.21
C THR A 81 26.98 9.42 33.89
N SER A 82 27.57 10.56 33.41
CA SER A 82 27.19 11.13 32.11
C SER A 82 27.43 10.17 30.92
N SER A 83 28.56 9.43 30.95
CA SER A 83 28.89 8.44 29.94
C SER A 83 27.94 7.22 30.00
N MET A 84 27.65 6.73 31.20
CA MET A 84 26.74 5.61 31.40
C MET A 84 25.31 5.95 30.98
N ILE A 85 24.80 7.10 31.36
CA ILE A 85 23.48 7.60 30.96
C ILE A 85 23.41 7.77 29.44
N ALA A 86 24.43 8.38 28.80
CA ALA A 86 24.48 8.52 27.36
C ALA A 86 24.47 7.16 26.63
N GLY A 87 25.21 6.18 27.17
CA GLY A 87 25.18 4.80 26.69
C GLY A 87 23.78 4.18 26.82
N GLY A 88 23.17 4.28 28.01
CA GLY A 88 21.81 3.79 28.26
C GLY A 88 20.77 4.32 27.29
N ASN A 89 20.71 5.67 27.14
CA ASN A 89 19.78 6.33 26.24
C ASN A 89 20.03 5.97 24.75
N THR A 90 21.28 5.76 24.37
CA THR A 90 21.64 5.35 23.00
C THR A 90 21.22 3.91 22.75
N PHE A 91 21.55 2.99 23.66
CA PHE A 91 21.16 1.58 23.55
C PHE A 91 19.66 1.38 23.57
N GLU A 92 18.93 2.14 24.36
CA GLU A 92 17.47 2.14 24.37
C GLU A 92 16.89 2.32 22.97
N GLY A 93 17.26 3.42 22.28
CA GLY A 93 16.77 3.70 20.95
C GLY A 93 17.20 2.63 19.93
N LEU A 94 18.45 2.16 20.01
CA LEU A 94 18.97 1.10 19.12
C LEU A 94 18.24 -0.24 19.31
N ILE A 95 17.98 -0.65 20.55
CA ILE A 95 17.25 -1.87 20.86
C ILE A 95 15.82 -1.78 20.33
N THR A 96 15.12 -0.69 20.68
CA THR A 96 13.73 -0.49 20.27
C THR A 96 13.60 -0.41 18.74
N ALA A 97 14.44 0.35 18.04
CA ALA A 97 14.44 0.44 16.58
C ALA A 97 14.74 -0.92 15.91
N SER A 98 15.72 -1.66 16.45
CA SER A 98 16.10 -2.97 15.89
C SER A 98 14.99 -4.01 16.06
N LEU A 99 14.34 -4.05 17.22
CA LEU A 99 13.20 -4.94 17.48
C LEU A 99 11.98 -4.56 16.64
N LEU A 100 11.67 -3.26 16.52
CA LEU A 100 10.60 -2.77 15.63
C LEU A 100 10.83 -3.24 14.21
N LYS A 101 12.00 -2.98 13.64
CA LYS A 101 12.35 -3.39 12.28
C LYS A 101 12.23 -4.91 12.08
N ARG A 102 12.66 -5.69 13.05
CA ARG A 102 12.59 -7.16 13.00
C ARG A 102 11.16 -7.69 13.02
N TRP A 103 10.27 -7.08 13.82
CA TRP A 103 8.93 -7.61 14.06
C TRP A 103 7.90 -7.03 13.10
N THR A 104 8.02 -5.75 12.69
CA THR A 104 7.09 -5.14 11.72
C THR A 104 7.41 -5.53 10.28
N ARG A 105 8.65 -5.95 10.00
CA ARG A 105 9.15 -6.21 8.64
C ARG A 105 8.91 -5.04 7.65
N SER A 106 8.64 -3.87 8.17
CA SER A 106 8.39 -2.62 7.44
C SER A 106 9.27 -1.52 8.00
N ASP A 107 9.65 -0.58 7.15
CA ASP A 107 10.32 0.66 7.58
C ASP A 107 9.33 1.66 8.22
N ASN A 108 8.04 1.30 8.29
CA ASN A 108 7.02 2.13 8.94
C ASN A 108 6.25 1.32 10.00
N ALA A 109 6.47 1.65 11.27
CA ALA A 109 5.80 1.00 12.41
C ALA A 109 4.36 1.50 12.64
N PHE A 110 3.78 2.29 11.73
CA PHE A 110 2.47 2.92 11.89
C PHE A 110 1.48 2.60 10.75
N GLU A 111 1.80 1.68 9.83
CA GLU A 111 0.96 1.34 8.69
C GLU A 111 -0.29 0.54 9.07
N THR A 112 -0.19 -0.28 10.10
CA THR A 112 -1.28 -1.14 10.55
C THR A 112 -1.52 -1.02 12.05
N PRO A 113 -2.74 -1.31 12.55
CA PRO A 113 -3.04 -1.33 13.98
C PRO A 113 -2.09 -2.21 14.80
N LEU A 114 -1.76 -3.38 14.29
CA LEU A 114 -0.85 -4.31 14.95
C LEU A 114 0.57 -3.73 15.11
N GLN A 115 1.06 -3.00 14.10
CA GLN A 115 2.36 -2.35 14.18
C GLN A 115 2.37 -1.24 15.23
N VAL A 116 1.28 -0.46 15.35
CA VAL A 116 1.14 0.56 16.40
C VAL A 116 1.13 -0.09 17.79
N VAL A 117 0.44 -1.20 17.97
CA VAL A 117 0.42 -1.95 19.24
C VAL A 117 1.82 -2.51 19.57
N LEU A 118 2.51 -3.07 18.58
CA LEU A 118 3.89 -3.55 18.74
C LEU A 118 4.84 -2.40 19.09
N PHE A 119 4.71 -1.25 18.42
CA PHE A 119 5.47 -0.05 18.76
C PHE A 119 5.22 0.37 20.21
N ALA A 120 3.95 0.47 20.63
CA ALA A 120 3.61 0.84 22.00
C ALA A 120 4.16 -0.16 23.03
N GLY A 121 4.07 -1.47 22.75
CA GLY A 121 4.65 -2.51 23.60
C GLY A 121 6.17 -2.44 23.72
N LEU A 122 6.87 -2.16 22.61
CA LEU A 122 8.33 -2.01 22.59
C LEU A 122 8.81 -0.69 23.20
N ALA A 123 8.00 0.36 23.12
CA ALA A 123 8.25 1.63 23.81
C ALA A 123 8.08 1.48 25.33
N LEU A 124 7.23 0.53 25.79
CA LEU A 124 7.05 0.19 27.21
C LEU A 124 8.26 -0.60 27.76
N ALA A 125 8.78 -1.55 26.98
CA ALA A 125 9.91 -2.43 27.31
C ALA A 125 10.44 -3.06 26.00
N PRO A 126 11.71 -3.49 25.92
CA PRO A 126 12.75 -3.54 26.93
C PRO A 126 13.71 -2.34 26.92
N GLY A 127 13.73 -1.52 25.85
CA GLY A 127 14.71 -0.45 25.68
C GLY A 127 14.69 0.57 26.81
N THR A 128 13.51 1.11 27.11
CA THR A 128 13.30 2.11 28.18
C THR A 128 13.69 1.58 29.56
N MET A 129 13.45 0.28 29.85
CA MET A 129 13.90 -0.35 31.07
C MET A 129 15.43 -0.44 31.17
N VAL A 130 16.12 -0.69 30.06
CA VAL A 130 17.60 -0.69 30.01
C VAL A 130 18.14 0.69 30.32
N SER A 131 17.59 1.74 29.70
CA SER A 131 17.98 3.12 29.96
C SER A 131 17.81 3.49 31.44
N ALA A 132 16.64 3.27 32.00
CA ALA A 132 16.36 3.55 33.41
C ALA A 132 17.31 2.75 34.35
N THR A 133 17.57 1.49 34.06
CA THR A 133 18.43 0.63 34.89
C THR A 133 19.89 1.10 34.84
N VAL A 134 20.42 1.38 33.65
CA VAL A 134 21.79 1.85 33.47
C VAL A 134 21.95 3.27 34.05
N GLY A 135 20.98 4.17 33.77
CA GLY A 135 21.01 5.53 34.26
C GLY A 135 20.99 5.61 35.79
N VAL A 136 19.95 5.07 36.41
CA VAL A 136 19.78 5.13 37.88
C VAL A 136 20.82 4.28 38.59
N GLY A 137 21.17 3.11 38.02
CA GLY A 137 22.26 2.27 38.55
C GLY A 137 23.61 3.01 38.59
N SER A 138 23.96 3.75 37.53
CA SER A 138 25.19 4.55 37.52
C SER A 138 25.20 5.68 38.56
N LEU A 139 24.04 6.33 38.76
CA LEU A 139 23.87 7.34 39.79
C LEU A 139 24.02 6.78 41.20
N ALA A 140 23.43 5.61 41.44
CA ALA A 140 23.52 4.90 42.73
C ALA A 140 24.98 4.46 43.05
N ILE A 141 25.67 3.85 42.06
CA ILE A 141 27.06 3.43 42.20
C ILE A 141 27.99 4.64 42.49
N ALA A 142 27.74 5.77 41.87
CA ALA A 142 28.52 6.97 42.05
C ALA A 142 28.13 7.81 43.30
N GLY A 143 27.12 7.36 44.06
CA GLY A 143 26.68 8.07 45.28
C GLY A 143 25.78 9.31 45.02
N PHE A 144 25.29 9.49 43.80
CA PHE A 144 24.41 10.61 43.45
C PHE A 144 22.91 10.30 43.65
N ALA A 145 22.53 9.03 43.80
CA ALA A 145 21.15 8.64 44.11
C ALA A 145 21.09 8.10 45.55
N GLU A 146 20.17 8.64 46.38
CA GLU A 146 19.91 8.14 47.71
C GLU A 146 19.35 6.68 47.64
N PRO A 147 19.88 5.73 48.47
CA PRO A 147 19.44 4.32 48.42
C PRO A 147 17.94 4.14 48.57
N GLY A 148 17.27 4.92 49.39
CA GLY A 148 15.81 4.83 49.58
C GLY A 148 14.94 5.40 48.44
N LYS A 149 15.56 6.13 47.51
CA LYS A 149 14.86 6.77 46.37
C LYS A 149 15.06 6.07 45.03
N PHE A 150 15.81 4.96 45.02
CA PHE A 150 16.15 4.26 43.77
C PHE A 150 14.90 3.93 42.94
N SER A 151 13.90 3.30 43.55
CA SER A 151 12.70 2.85 42.82
C SER A 151 11.88 4.00 42.25
N ILE A 152 11.73 5.10 42.98
CA ILE A 152 10.96 6.26 42.48
C ILE A 152 11.69 6.97 41.36
N ILE A 153 13.02 7.11 41.44
CA ILE A 153 13.84 7.68 40.36
C ILE A 153 13.74 6.79 39.11
N TRP A 154 13.84 5.45 39.29
CA TRP A 154 13.78 4.47 38.21
C TRP A 154 12.43 4.49 37.50
N VAL A 155 11.31 4.47 38.23
CA VAL A 155 9.97 4.54 37.65
C VAL A 155 9.73 5.86 36.93
N THR A 156 10.17 6.98 37.53
CA THR A 156 10.05 8.30 36.90
C THR A 156 10.83 8.37 35.57
N TRP A 157 12.05 7.84 35.57
CA TRP A 157 12.90 7.78 34.38
C TRP A 157 12.26 6.91 33.28
N TRP A 158 11.91 5.67 33.63
CA TRP A 158 11.29 4.72 32.73
C TRP A 158 10.01 5.26 32.06
N LEU A 159 9.13 5.86 32.85
CA LEU A 159 7.89 6.46 32.34
C LEU A 159 8.16 7.72 31.47
N GLY A 160 9.16 8.50 31.81
CA GLY A 160 9.59 9.66 31.01
C GLY A 160 10.06 9.24 29.61
N ASP A 161 10.92 8.22 29.55
CA ASP A 161 11.42 7.64 28.29
C ASP A 161 10.27 7.07 27.44
N MET A 162 9.38 6.29 28.07
CA MET A 162 8.21 5.74 27.42
C MET A 162 7.29 6.82 26.84
N GLY A 163 6.98 7.87 27.63
CA GLY A 163 6.16 9.00 27.17
C GLY A 163 6.82 9.73 26.00
N GLY A 164 8.13 9.92 26.05
CA GLY A 164 8.91 10.51 24.95
C GLY A 164 8.81 9.69 23.67
N GLN A 165 8.99 8.37 23.75
CA GLN A 165 8.84 7.49 22.59
C GLN A 165 7.42 7.50 22.03
N LEU A 166 6.39 7.36 22.87
CA LEU A 166 5.00 7.23 22.43
C LEU A 166 4.43 8.52 21.80
N LEU A 167 4.94 9.69 22.16
CA LEU A 167 4.45 10.96 21.64
C LEU A 167 5.30 11.52 20.51
N VAL A 168 6.61 11.59 20.76
CA VAL A 168 7.52 12.33 19.84
C VAL A 168 7.91 11.48 18.63
N THR A 169 8.06 10.15 18.81
CA THR A 169 8.42 9.29 17.68
C THR A 169 7.33 9.26 16.60
N PRO A 170 6.05 9.01 16.89
CA PRO A 170 5.01 9.03 15.86
C PRO A 170 4.91 10.40 15.19
N PHE A 171 4.98 11.48 15.96
CA PHE A 171 4.95 12.84 15.41
C PHE A 171 6.05 13.04 14.37
N ILE A 172 7.31 12.77 14.72
CA ILE A 172 8.44 12.98 13.79
C ILE A 172 8.34 12.06 12.58
N VAL A 173 8.10 10.76 12.80
CA VAL A 173 8.12 9.75 11.72
C VAL A 173 6.98 9.98 10.74
N LEU A 174 5.77 10.25 11.21
CA LEU A 174 4.61 10.43 10.35
C LEU A 174 4.70 11.73 9.55
N TRP A 175 5.15 12.84 10.16
CA TRP A 175 5.37 14.09 9.43
C TRP A 175 6.49 13.98 8.40
N PHE A 176 7.58 13.32 8.75
CA PHE A 176 8.69 13.15 7.80
C PHE A 176 8.28 12.32 6.58
N LYS A 177 7.53 11.23 6.80
CA LYS A 177 7.06 10.33 5.73
C LYS A 177 5.97 10.95 4.86
N SER A 178 5.08 11.75 5.43
CA SER A 178 4.02 12.43 4.65
C SER A 178 4.55 13.50 3.69
N GLY A 179 5.74 14.05 3.94
CA GLY A 179 6.39 15.08 3.14
C GLY A 179 5.70 16.45 3.25
N LEU A 180 6.45 17.48 3.67
CA LEU A 180 5.95 18.86 3.83
C LEU A 180 5.46 19.51 2.52
N ARG A 181 5.92 19.03 1.36
CA ARG A 181 5.61 19.63 0.04
C ARG A 181 4.27 19.20 -0.56
N SER A 182 3.61 18.19 -0.01
CA SER A 182 2.36 17.62 -0.56
C SER A 182 1.10 18.12 0.15
N VAL A 183 1.20 19.03 1.12
CA VAL A 183 0.03 19.50 1.89
C VAL A 183 -0.74 20.54 1.08
N SER A 184 -1.96 20.23 0.71
CA SER A 184 -2.86 21.16 0.03
C SER A 184 -3.35 22.27 0.97
N ARG A 185 -3.78 23.42 0.41
CA ARG A 185 -4.37 24.50 1.22
C ARG A 185 -5.59 24.04 2.02
N ALA A 186 -6.40 23.16 1.44
CA ALA A 186 -7.58 22.61 2.12
C ALA A 186 -7.20 21.70 3.29
N GLU A 187 -6.15 20.91 3.17
CA GLU A 187 -5.62 20.10 4.27
C GLU A 187 -5.07 20.97 5.39
N LEU A 188 -4.34 22.03 5.04
CA LEU A 188 -3.82 22.99 6.02
C LEU A 188 -4.95 23.68 6.79
N GLN A 189 -6.04 24.07 6.13
CA GLN A 189 -7.22 24.65 6.77
C GLN A 189 -7.90 23.65 7.72
N ARG A 190 -8.06 22.39 7.32
CA ARG A 190 -8.62 21.33 8.17
C ARG A 190 -7.75 21.09 9.40
N LEU A 191 -6.43 21.02 9.22
CA LEU A 191 -5.49 20.86 10.32
C LEU A 191 -5.55 22.09 11.26
N ALA A 192 -5.60 23.31 10.73
CA ALA A 192 -5.72 24.51 11.55
C ALA A 192 -7.01 24.54 12.39
N LEU A 193 -8.14 24.12 11.82
CA LEU A 193 -9.41 23.99 12.54
C LEU A 193 -9.33 22.94 13.66
N LEU A 194 -8.76 21.77 13.35
CA LEU A 194 -8.52 20.71 14.34
C LEU A 194 -7.63 21.18 15.48
N LEU A 195 -6.52 21.87 15.16
CA LEU A 195 -5.61 22.41 16.18
C LEU A 195 -6.27 23.52 17.01
N ALA A 196 -7.07 24.39 16.40
CA ALA A 196 -7.83 25.39 17.13
C ALA A 196 -8.80 24.75 18.13
N ALA A 197 -9.55 23.72 17.71
CA ALA A 197 -10.42 22.96 18.60
C ALA A 197 -9.62 22.24 19.71
N THR A 198 -8.48 21.66 19.37
CA THR A 198 -7.56 21.00 20.31
C THR A 198 -7.05 21.97 21.37
N ILE A 199 -6.65 23.17 20.94
CA ILE A 199 -6.19 24.24 21.85
C ILE A 199 -7.31 24.67 22.79
N ILE A 200 -8.54 24.88 22.27
CA ILE A 200 -9.69 25.25 23.10
C ILE A 200 -9.96 24.18 24.16
N VAL A 201 -10.00 22.90 23.74
CA VAL A 201 -10.19 21.78 24.66
C VAL A 201 -9.05 21.69 25.68
N GLY A 202 -7.79 21.86 25.23
CA GLY A 202 -6.62 21.87 26.10
C GLY A 202 -6.69 22.97 27.16
N LEU A 203 -7.11 24.19 26.77
CA LEU A 203 -7.32 25.30 27.68
C LEU A 203 -8.44 25.01 28.70
N ILE A 204 -9.55 24.45 28.26
CA ILE A 204 -10.68 24.11 29.16
C ILE A 204 -10.30 22.98 30.12
N ALA A 205 -9.64 21.95 29.60
CA ALA A 205 -9.35 20.73 30.36
C ALA A 205 -8.13 20.86 31.30
N PHE A 206 -7.09 21.58 30.90
CA PHE A 206 -5.79 21.54 31.58
C PHE A 206 -5.24 22.91 32.03
N SER A 207 -5.79 24.02 31.53
CA SER A 207 -5.19 25.33 31.81
C SER A 207 -5.19 25.69 33.30
N PRO A 208 -4.07 26.18 33.85
CA PRO A 208 -4.01 26.72 35.19
C PRO A 208 -4.71 28.10 35.33
N LEU A 209 -5.11 28.72 34.21
CA LEU A 209 -5.78 30.02 34.20
C LEU A 209 -7.22 29.98 34.71
N ILE A 210 -7.78 28.79 34.82
CA ILE A 210 -9.18 28.59 35.27
C ILE A 210 -9.11 27.86 36.59
N GLN A 211 -9.54 28.53 37.70
CA GLN A 211 -9.55 27.94 39.04
C GLN A 211 -10.19 26.55 39.08
N GLN A 212 -9.44 25.59 39.60
CA GLN A 212 -9.83 24.18 39.67
C GLN A 212 -10.73 23.95 40.91
N THR A 213 -12.01 23.74 40.66
CA THR A 213 -12.87 23.09 41.62
C THR A 213 -12.79 21.58 41.44
N SER A 214 -13.03 20.82 42.52
CA SER A 214 -13.08 19.32 42.43
C SER A 214 -13.99 18.78 41.32
N GLU A 215 -14.96 19.58 40.91
CA GLU A 215 -15.93 19.28 39.84
C GLU A 215 -15.32 19.31 38.43
N ARG A 216 -14.15 19.91 38.24
CA ARG A 216 -13.50 20.03 36.91
C ARG A 216 -12.58 18.86 36.52
N ARG A 217 -12.21 18.00 37.47
CA ARG A 217 -11.34 16.84 37.19
C ARG A 217 -11.82 15.96 36.01
N PRO A 218 -13.16 15.72 35.85
CA PRO A 218 -13.63 14.96 34.70
C PRO A 218 -13.41 15.64 33.34
N LEU A 219 -13.19 16.96 33.29
CA LEU A 219 -12.99 17.68 32.03
C LEU A 219 -11.71 17.24 31.28
N ALA A 220 -10.75 16.60 31.96
CA ALA A 220 -9.60 15.99 31.28
C ALA A 220 -10.02 15.00 30.17
N PHE A 221 -11.14 14.30 30.36
CA PHE A 221 -11.66 13.36 29.35
C PHE A 221 -12.17 14.05 28.08
N LEU A 222 -12.45 15.37 28.08
CA LEU A 222 -12.78 16.11 26.86
C LEU A 222 -11.66 16.05 25.83
N ALA A 223 -10.41 15.87 26.26
CA ALA A 223 -9.27 15.70 25.36
C ALA A 223 -9.39 14.47 24.44
N VAL A 224 -10.21 13.49 24.78
CA VAL A 224 -10.51 12.34 23.92
C VAL A 224 -11.25 12.76 22.65
N VAL A 225 -12.06 13.85 22.70
CA VAL A 225 -12.87 14.30 21.55
C VAL A 225 -12.01 14.71 20.35
N PRO A 226 -11.04 15.64 20.45
CA PRO A 226 -10.18 15.98 19.32
C PRO A 226 -9.28 14.82 18.88
N LEU A 227 -8.88 13.91 19.78
CA LEU A 227 -8.13 12.71 19.43
C LEU A 227 -8.97 11.75 18.58
N LEU A 228 -10.22 11.47 18.96
CA LEU A 228 -11.13 10.64 18.16
C LEU A 228 -11.50 11.33 16.84
N TRP A 229 -11.74 12.63 16.87
CA TRP A 229 -12.00 13.39 15.64
C TRP A 229 -10.84 13.28 14.67
N SER A 230 -9.60 13.51 15.13
CA SER A 230 -8.42 13.36 14.28
C SER A 230 -8.26 11.94 13.76
N ALA A 231 -8.44 10.92 14.60
CA ALA A 231 -8.28 9.52 14.21
C ALA A 231 -9.28 9.05 13.15
N LEU A 232 -10.53 9.57 13.19
CA LEU A 232 -11.59 9.14 12.27
C LEU A 232 -11.61 9.92 10.96
N TRP A 233 -11.28 11.21 10.96
CA TRP A 233 -11.46 12.08 9.79
C TRP A 233 -10.20 12.72 9.22
N HIS A 234 -9.07 12.62 9.94
CA HIS A 234 -7.78 13.16 9.51
C HIS A 234 -6.75 12.06 9.26
N ASP A 235 -5.51 12.47 8.99
CA ASP A 235 -4.39 11.56 8.81
C ASP A 235 -3.73 11.19 10.15
N GLN A 236 -2.96 10.11 10.17
CA GLN A 236 -2.24 9.66 11.37
C GLN A 236 -1.28 10.73 11.91
N ARG A 237 -0.63 11.53 11.03
CA ARG A 237 0.25 12.63 11.42
C ARG A 237 -0.50 13.70 12.24
N ASP A 238 -1.76 13.98 11.87
CA ASP A 238 -2.60 14.97 12.54
C ASP A 238 -3.01 14.45 13.93
N THR A 239 -3.32 13.16 14.04
CA THR A 239 -3.59 12.49 15.32
C THR A 239 -2.38 12.55 16.26
N ALA A 240 -1.17 12.27 15.76
CA ALA A 240 0.06 12.39 16.54
C ALA A 240 0.32 13.86 16.98
N THR A 241 -0.01 14.83 16.12
CA THR A 241 0.11 16.25 16.44
C THR A 241 -0.87 16.67 17.55
N VAL A 242 -2.14 16.25 17.46
CA VAL A 242 -3.17 16.48 18.49
C VAL A 242 -2.72 15.90 19.84
N ALA A 243 -2.21 14.65 19.84
CA ALA A 243 -1.70 14.01 21.04
C ALA A 243 -0.56 14.80 21.70
N LEU A 244 0.40 15.28 20.90
CA LEU A 244 1.53 16.07 21.37
C LEU A 244 1.06 17.42 21.97
N VAL A 245 0.13 18.11 21.30
CA VAL A 245 -0.43 19.39 21.78
C VAL A 245 -1.18 19.20 23.08
N LEU A 246 -2.03 18.19 23.19
CA LEU A 246 -2.76 17.91 24.43
C LEU A 246 -1.83 17.54 25.57
N CYS A 247 -0.79 16.77 25.32
CA CYS A 247 0.24 16.48 26.31
C CYS A 247 0.94 17.74 26.80
N ALA A 248 1.28 18.68 25.88
CA ALA A 248 1.89 19.96 26.27
C ALA A 248 0.97 20.76 27.19
N PHE A 249 -0.35 20.81 26.92
CA PHE A 249 -1.33 21.44 27.81
C PHE A 249 -1.45 20.73 29.16
N ALA A 250 -1.44 19.40 29.17
CA ALA A 250 -1.50 18.62 30.40
C ALA A 250 -0.26 18.87 31.28
N ILE A 251 0.94 18.95 30.69
CA ILE A 251 2.19 19.29 31.40
C ILE A 251 2.11 20.71 31.93
N TRP A 252 1.69 21.69 31.11
CA TRP A 252 1.57 23.08 31.52
C TRP A 252 0.63 23.27 32.71
N GLY A 253 -0.55 22.63 32.66
CA GLY A 253 -1.49 22.68 33.79
C GLY A 253 -0.95 22.03 35.06
N THR A 254 -0.21 20.94 34.91
CA THR A 254 0.41 20.23 36.05
C THR A 254 1.50 21.09 36.71
N LEU A 255 2.29 21.85 35.94
CA LEU A 255 3.31 22.77 36.46
C LEU A 255 2.69 23.96 37.18
N GLY A 256 1.48 24.36 36.84
CA GLY A 256 0.76 25.45 37.50
C GLY A 256 0.03 25.03 38.79
N ASP A 257 0.20 23.79 39.25
CA ASP A 257 -0.48 23.18 40.43
C ASP A 257 -2.02 23.19 40.38
N GLU A 258 -2.60 23.64 39.27
CA GLU A 258 -4.06 23.82 39.11
C GLU A 258 -4.65 22.95 37.96
N GLY A 259 -3.88 22.10 37.32
CA GLY A 259 -4.34 21.22 36.23
C GLY A 259 -5.25 20.09 36.74
N SER A 260 -6.17 19.61 35.89
CA SER A 260 -7.11 18.51 36.22
C SER A 260 -6.39 17.23 36.71
N LEU A 261 -5.14 17.04 36.32
CA LEU A 261 -4.29 15.92 36.71
C LEU A 261 -3.32 16.27 37.86
N ALA A 262 -3.31 17.52 38.34
CA ALA A 262 -2.45 17.93 39.43
C ALA A 262 -2.76 17.18 40.73
N ARG A 263 -1.72 16.83 41.49
CA ARG A 263 -1.72 16.18 42.79
C ARG A 263 -0.77 16.94 43.72
N PRO A 264 -0.87 16.76 45.02
CA PRO A 264 0.04 17.39 45.99
C PRO A 264 1.51 17.07 45.77
N ASN A 265 1.78 15.91 45.19
CA ASN A 265 3.13 15.49 44.78
C ASN A 265 3.27 15.66 43.26
N LEU A 266 4.22 16.50 42.83
CA LEU A 266 4.45 16.80 41.43
C LEU A 266 4.80 15.54 40.61
N ASN A 267 5.55 14.61 41.15
CA ASN A 267 5.87 13.36 40.47
C ASN A 267 4.63 12.50 40.25
N GLU A 268 3.73 12.41 41.22
CA GLU A 268 2.46 11.71 41.05
C GLU A 268 1.60 12.37 39.99
N SER A 269 1.58 13.71 39.93
CA SER A 269 0.88 14.45 38.90
C SER A 269 1.37 14.06 37.51
N PHE A 270 2.67 14.00 37.30
CA PHE A 270 3.25 13.58 36.01
C PHE A 270 2.98 12.10 35.68
N LEU A 271 2.93 11.21 36.68
CA LEU A 271 2.51 9.83 36.48
C LEU A 271 1.05 9.75 35.96
N TRP A 272 0.16 10.56 36.50
CA TRP A 272 -1.22 10.68 36.02
C TRP A 272 -1.29 11.27 34.61
N VAL A 273 -0.50 12.29 34.29
CA VAL A 273 -0.38 12.82 32.91
C VAL A 273 0.06 11.73 31.95
N LEU A 274 1.09 10.96 32.29
CA LEU A 274 1.58 9.86 31.43
C LEU A 274 0.55 8.76 31.26
N ALA A 275 -0.11 8.33 32.34
CA ALA A 275 -1.18 7.32 32.25
C ALA A 275 -2.32 7.80 31.34
N PHE A 276 -2.73 9.07 31.47
CA PHE A 276 -3.73 9.68 30.61
C PHE A 276 -3.27 9.71 29.14
N VAL A 277 -2.05 10.20 28.89
CA VAL A 277 -1.50 10.31 27.53
C VAL A 277 -1.39 8.95 26.87
N ILE A 278 -0.87 7.94 27.57
CA ILE A 278 -0.74 6.58 27.02
C ILE A 278 -2.11 6.00 26.74
N GLY A 279 -3.03 6.08 27.71
CA GLY A 279 -4.38 5.53 27.60
C GLY A 279 -5.24 6.20 26.52
N THR A 280 -4.91 7.42 26.09
CA THR A 280 -5.64 8.13 25.02
C THR A 280 -4.90 8.11 23.68
N THR A 281 -3.59 8.29 23.66
CA THR A 281 -2.79 8.39 22.43
C THR A 281 -2.68 7.05 21.71
N VAL A 282 -2.36 5.97 22.44
CA VAL A 282 -2.18 4.66 21.82
C VAL A 282 -3.44 4.16 21.13
N PRO A 283 -4.63 4.14 21.78
CA PRO A 283 -5.87 3.78 21.11
C PRO A 283 -6.23 4.69 19.94
N SER A 284 -5.95 6.00 20.03
CA SER A 284 -6.22 6.94 18.95
C SER A 284 -5.31 6.69 17.73
N LEU A 285 -4.03 6.37 17.94
CA LEU A 285 -3.12 6.00 16.86
C LEU A 285 -3.50 4.63 16.24
N VAL A 286 -3.93 3.66 17.05
CA VAL A 286 -4.43 2.36 16.58
C VAL A 286 -5.67 2.56 15.70
N LEU A 287 -6.63 3.36 16.18
CA LEU A 287 -7.86 3.69 15.45
C LEU A 287 -7.53 4.41 14.12
N SER A 288 -6.62 5.37 14.16
CA SER A 288 -6.18 6.10 12.96
C SER A 288 -5.51 5.18 11.94
N ALA A 289 -4.70 4.20 12.40
CA ALA A 289 -4.12 3.18 11.53
C ALA A 289 -5.19 2.29 10.90
N GLU A 290 -6.20 1.86 11.66
CA GLU A 290 -7.32 1.05 11.14
C GLU A 290 -8.11 1.81 10.07
N VAL A 291 -8.43 3.08 10.33
CA VAL A 291 -9.14 3.94 9.37
C VAL A 291 -8.32 4.13 8.09
N ALA A 292 -7.00 4.29 8.20
CA ALA A 292 -6.12 4.42 7.04
C ALA A 292 -6.11 3.14 6.18
N VAL A 293 -5.96 1.96 6.80
CA VAL A 293 -6.02 0.66 6.11
C VAL A 293 -7.37 0.46 5.43
N ARG A 294 -8.45 0.78 6.12
CA ARG A 294 -9.81 0.67 5.57
C ARG A 294 -10.02 1.57 4.35
N ARG A 295 -9.59 2.83 4.40
CA ARG A 295 -9.67 3.77 3.26
C ARG A 295 -8.93 3.23 2.04
N LEU A 296 -7.69 2.73 2.22
CA LEU A 296 -6.92 2.13 1.15
C LEU A 296 -7.64 0.92 0.52
N SER A 297 -8.23 0.05 1.35
CA SER A 297 -9.01 -1.11 0.88
C SER A 297 -10.26 -0.68 0.10
N GLU A 298 -11.00 0.34 0.57
CA GLU A 298 -12.18 0.86 -0.11
C GLU A 298 -11.83 1.49 -1.47
N ASP A 299 -10.74 2.24 -1.56
CA ASP A 299 -10.29 2.83 -2.82
C ASP A 299 -9.83 1.78 -3.82
N HIS A 300 -9.13 0.74 -3.35
CA HIS A 300 -8.79 -0.41 -4.20
C HIS A 300 -10.05 -1.14 -4.72
N LYS A 301 -11.05 -1.37 -3.87
CA LYS A 301 -12.35 -1.96 -4.29
C LYS A 301 -13.04 -1.11 -5.36
N LYS A 302 -13.05 0.23 -5.21
CA LYS A 302 -13.64 1.13 -6.22
C LYS A 302 -12.96 1.00 -7.58
N LEU A 303 -11.63 0.90 -7.61
CA LEU A 303 -10.87 0.69 -8.85
C LEU A 303 -11.22 -0.64 -9.50
N LEU A 304 -11.30 -1.73 -8.72
CA LEU A 304 -11.69 -3.04 -9.24
C LEU A 304 -13.12 -3.03 -9.79
N ILE A 305 -14.07 -2.39 -9.11
CA ILE A 305 -15.46 -2.26 -9.58
C ILE A 305 -15.52 -1.47 -10.89
N ALA A 306 -14.78 -0.37 -11.01
CA ALA A 306 -14.73 0.44 -12.24
C ALA A 306 -14.14 -0.37 -13.42
N GLU A 307 -13.12 -1.18 -13.17
CA GLU A 307 -12.56 -2.07 -14.20
C GLU A 307 -13.54 -3.15 -14.61
N LEU A 308 -14.24 -3.78 -13.65
CA LEU A 308 -15.27 -4.77 -13.93
C LEU A 308 -16.44 -4.16 -14.75
N ASP A 309 -16.90 -2.96 -14.40
CA ASP A 309 -17.97 -2.26 -15.14
C ASP A 309 -17.56 -1.98 -16.60
N HIS A 310 -16.32 -1.58 -16.81
CA HIS A 310 -15.77 -1.38 -18.16
C HIS A 310 -15.72 -2.70 -18.94
N ARG A 311 -15.29 -3.79 -18.32
CA ARG A 311 -15.25 -5.13 -18.96
C ARG A 311 -16.64 -5.64 -19.31
N VAL A 312 -17.62 -5.51 -18.39
CA VAL A 312 -19.01 -5.90 -18.65
C VAL A 312 -19.59 -5.12 -19.82
N LYS A 313 -19.35 -3.79 -19.91
CA LYS A 313 -19.79 -2.98 -21.04
C LYS A 313 -19.18 -3.45 -22.36
N ASN A 314 -17.92 -3.83 -22.39
CA ASN A 314 -17.26 -4.35 -23.59
C ASN A 314 -17.88 -5.68 -24.03
N VAL A 315 -18.13 -6.60 -23.10
CA VAL A 315 -18.80 -7.87 -23.40
C VAL A 315 -20.21 -7.65 -23.95
N LEU A 316 -21.00 -6.77 -23.33
CA LEU A 316 -22.35 -6.44 -23.80
C LEU A 316 -22.35 -5.78 -25.19
N ALA A 317 -21.38 -4.89 -25.45
CA ALA A 317 -21.22 -4.27 -26.78
C ALA A 317 -20.89 -5.34 -27.84
N CYS A 318 -20.04 -6.30 -27.52
CA CYS A 318 -19.72 -7.40 -28.43
C CYS A 318 -20.93 -8.31 -28.67
N VAL A 319 -21.69 -8.68 -27.62
CA VAL A 319 -22.93 -9.45 -27.76
C VAL A 319 -23.93 -8.71 -28.64
N ALA A 320 -24.08 -7.38 -28.46
CA ALA A 320 -24.97 -6.58 -29.30
C ALA A 320 -24.52 -6.56 -30.77
N ALA A 321 -23.22 -6.43 -31.04
CA ALA A 321 -22.65 -6.47 -32.38
C ALA A 321 -22.88 -7.85 -33.04
N VAL A 322 -22.64 -8.94 -32.29
CA VAL A 322 -22.92 -10.32 -32.77
C VAL A 322 -24.41 -10.52 -33.08
N ALA A 323 -25.30 -10.02 -32.23
CA ALA A 323 -26.74 -10.12 -32.46
C ALA A 323 -27.17 -9.33 -33.69
N GLN A 324 -26.71 -8.09 -33.86
CA GLN A 324 -27.03 -7.25 -35.02
C GLN A 324 -26.51 -7.89 -36.32
N SER A 325 -25.27 -8.32 -36.33
CA SER A 325 -24.67 -8.97 -37.49
C SER A 325 -25.33 -10.28 -37.87
N SER A 326 -25.78 -11.08 -36.89
CA SER A 326 -26.55 -12.27 -37.13
C SER A 326 -27.95 -11.98 -37.69
N TRP A 327 -28.54 -10.82 -37.33
CA TRP A 327 -29.80 -10.34 -37.87
C TRP A 327 -29.71 -9.94 -39.35
N GLU A 328 -28.64 -9.27 -39.74
CA GLU A 328 -28.41 -8.80 -41.12
C GLU A 328 -28.18 -9.98 -42.10
N SER A 329 -27.65 -11.10 -41.63
CA SER A 329 -27.31 -12.29 -42.43
C SER A 329 -28.44 -13.31 -42.62
N ARG A 330 -29.62 -13.09 -42.04
CA ARG A 330 -30.68 -14.10 -41.96
C ARG A 330 -31.44 -14.25 -43.28
N ARG A 331 -31.84 -15.48 -43.58
CA ARG A 331 -32.87 -15.85 -44.54
C ARG A 331 -34.20 -16.27 -43.87
N SER A 332 -34.14 -16.74 -42.62
CA SER A 332 -35.31 -17.12 -41.80
C SER A 332 -35.06 -16.83 -40.32
N ALA A 333 -36.11 -16.80 -39.50
CA ALA A 333 -35.99 -16.61 -38.04
C ALA A 333 -35.24 -17.78 -37.38
N ASP A 334 -35.46 -19.00 -37.82
CA ASP A 334 -34.82 -20.22 -37.27
C ASP A 334 -33.30 -20.19 -37.55
N GLU A 335 -32.90 -19.82 -38.76
CA GLU A 335 -31.47 -19.64 -39.11
C GLU A 335 -30.80 -18.56 -38.27
N PHE A 336 -31.49 -17.45 -37.98
CA PHE A 336 -30.98 -16.40 -37.09
C PHE A 336 -30.66 -16.93 -35.68
N PHE A 337 -31.60 -17.68 -35.09
CA PHE A 337 -31.41 -18.23 -33.75
C PHE A 337 -30.28 -19.26 -33.71
N GLU A 338 -30.13 -20.09 -34.72
CA GLU A 338 -29.05 -21.07 -34.77
C GLU A 338 -27.69 -20.43 -34.91
N VAL A 339 -27.53 -19.42 -35.78
CA VAL A 339 -26.28 -18.67 -35.96
C VAL A 339 -25.94 -17.85 -34.70
N LEU A 340 -26.92 -17.17 -34.11
CA LEU A 340 -26.70 -16.36 -32.89
C LEU A 340 -26.27 -17.25 -31.74
N ASN A 341 -26.95 -18.39 -31.49
CA ASN A 341 -26.57 -19.29 -30.40
C ASN A 341 -25.16 -19.88 -30.59
N THR A 342 -24.79 -20.23 -31.81
CA THR A 342 -23.45 -20.74 -32.12
C THR A 342 -22.37 -19.71 -31.81
N ARG A 343 -22.58 -18.47 -32.22
CA ARG A 343 -21.62 -17.36 -31.97
C ARG A 343 -21.54 -16.99 -30.50
N ILE A 344 -22.66 -16.89 -29.78
CA ILE A 344 -22.64 -16.62 -28.33
C ILE A 344 -21.94 -17.75 -27.59
N SER A 345 -22.13 -19.00 -28.03
CA SER A 345 -21.45 -20.15 -27.41
C SER A 345 -19.93 -20.12 -27.62
N SER A 346 -19.48 -19.79 -28.84
CA SER A 346 -18.03 -19.57 -29.12
C SER A 346 -17.45 -18.43 -28.26
N MET A 347 -18.16 -17.29 -28.21
CA MET A 347 -17.78 -16.17 -27.38
C MET A 347 -17.68 -16.55 -25.89
N ALA A 348 -18.63 -17.31 -25.35
CA ALA A 348 -18.62 -17.78 -23.98
C ALA A 348 -17.44 -18.71 -23.69
N LYS A 349 -17.05 -19.59 -24.61
CA LYS A 349 -15.87 -20.45 -24.50
C LYS A 349 -14.57 -19.59 -24.46
N THR A 350 -14.45 -18.64 -25.38
CA THR A 350 -13.31 -17.73 -25.45
C THR A 350 -13.19 -16.90 -24.17
N HIS A 351 -14.30 -16.41 -23.63
CA HIS A 351 -14.34 -15.69 -22.36
C HIS A 351 -13.92 -16.56 -21.17
N ALA A 352 -14.32 -17.85 -21.17
CA ALA A 352 -13.89 -18.81 -20.17
C ALA A 352 -12.37 -19.06 -20.22
N LEU A 353 -11.79 -19.19 -21.43
CA LEU A 353 -10.33 -19.30 -21.61
C LEU A 353 -9.60 -18.06 -21.08
N LEU A 354 -10.07 -16.87 -21.40
CA LEU A 354 -9.52 -15.61 -20.89
C LEU A 354 -9.62 -15.52 -19.36
N SER A 355 -10.72 -15.99 -18.79
CA SER A 355 -10.91 -16.01 -17.34
C SER A 355 -9.92 -16.96 -16.65
N LEU A 356 -9.70 -18.15 -17.19
CA LEU A 356 -8.75 -19.14 -16.68
C LEU A 356 -7.29 -18.64 -16.74
N SER A 357 -6.94 -17.90 -17.79
CA SER A 357 -5.63 -17.26 -17.94
C SER A 357 -5.49 -15.97 -17.11
N HIS A 358 -6.44 -15.63 -16.23
CA HIS A 358 -6.49 -14.37 -15.46
C HIS A 358 -6.40 -13.13 -16.37
N TRP A 359 -7.01 -13.20 -17.56
CA TRP A 359 -6.98 -12.12 -18.56
C TRP A 359 -5.57 -11.70 -18.98
N GLN A 360 -4.64 -12.65 -18.91
CA GLN A 360 -3.29 -12.49 -19.44
C GLN A 360 -3.21 -13.09 -20.84
N ASN A 361 -2.08 -13.65 -21.17
CA ASN A 361 -1.81 -14.20 -22.48
C ASN A 361 -2.47 -15.57 -22.67
N VAL A 362 -3.07 -15.81 -23.83
CA VAL A 362 -3.65 -17.09 -24.21
C VAL A 362 -2.80 -17.74 -25.31
N SER A 363 -2.51 -19.02 -25.19
CA SER A 363 -1.80 -19.78 -26.21
C SER A 363 -2.59 -19.84 -27.50
N LEU A 364 -1.95 -19.51 -28.63
CA LEU A 364 -2.58 -19.62 -29.96
C LEU A 364 -2.93 -21.10 -30.28
N ASP A 365 -2.10 -22.05 -29.87
CA ASP A 365 -2.36 -23.48 -30.06
C ASP A 365 -3.64 -23.92 -29.32
N GLU A 366 -3.81 -23.49 -28.05
CA GLU A 366 -5.02 -23.77 -27.25
C GLU A 366 -6.27 -23.15 -27.89
N LEU A 367 -6.16 -21.93 -28.39
CA LEU A 367 -7.27 -21.25 -29.06
C LEU A 367 -7.67 -21.97 -30.34
N VAL A 368 -6.73 -22.31 -31.20
CA VAL A 368 -6.98 -23.03 -32.48
C VAL A 368 -7.63 -24.40 -32.20
N ARG A 369 -7.06 -25.17 -31.26
CA ARG A 369 -7.63 -26.49 -30.89
C ARG A 369 -9.02 -26.37 -30.29
N GLY A 370 -9.24 -25.33 -29.45
CA GLY A 370 -10.54 -25.08 -28.83
C GLY A 370 -11.64 -24.77 -29.84
N GLU A 371 -11.32 -23.96 -30.87
CA GLU A 371 -12.28 -23.60 -31.92
C GLU A 371 -12.51 -24.75 -32.93
N LEU A 372 -11.57 -25.69 -33.10
CA LEU A 372 -11.68 -26.83 -33.98
C LEU A 372 -12.22 -28.10 -33.33
N ALA A 373 -12.40 -28.10 -32.01
CA ALA A 373 -12.80 -29.28 -31.25
C ALA A 373 -14.17 -29.88 -31.69
N PHE A 374 -15.03 -29.07 -32.28
CA PHE A 374 -16.33 -29.55 -32.80
C PHE A 374 -16.28 -30.09 -34.26
N CYS A 375 -15.14 -29.81 -34.97
CA CYS A 375 -14.98 -30.19 -36.37
C CYS A 375 -14.29 -31.54 -36.55
N ALA A 376 -13.72 -32.16 -35.52
CA ALA A 376 -12.64 -33.12 -35.69
C ALA A 376 -13.08 -34.59 -35.72
N ASN A 377 -12.86 -35.21 -36.87
CA ASN A 377 -12.15 -36.48 -36.90
C ASN A 377 -10.65 -36.13 -36.89
N ASP A 378 -9.87 -36.55 -35.89
CA ASP A 378 -8.44 -36.20 -35.69
C ASP A 378 -7.54 -36.44 -36.92
N ALA A 379 -7.96 -37.20 -37.89
CA ALA A 379 -7.21 -37.54 -39.11
C ALA A 379 -7.33 -36.48 -40.23
N SER A 380 -8.28 -35.53 -40.13
CA SER A 380 -8.57 -34.55 -41.20
C SER A 380 -8.05 -33.15 -40.91
N VAL A 381 -7.51 -32.88 -39.70
CA VAL A 381 -7.00 -31.57 -39.30
C VAL A 381 -5.55 -31.65 -38.83
N VAL A 382 -4.69 -30.87 -39.45
CA VAL A 382 -3.26 -30.75 -39.08
C VAL A 382 -3.01 -29.33 -38.49
N ILE A 383 -2.44 -29.26 -37.30
CA ILE A 383 -2.15 -28.01 -36.61
C ILE A 383 -0.66 -27.97 -36.26
N GLU A 384 0.07 -27.00 -36.82
CA GLU A 384 1.50 -26.90 -36.64
C GLU A 384 1.93 -25.42 -36.46
N GLY A 385 2.80 -25.16 -35.50
CA GLY A 385 3.39 -23.82 -35.31
C GLY A 385 4.23 -23.70 -34.03
N PRO A 386 5.07 -22.71 -33.96
CA PRO A 386 5.82 -22.42 -32.74
C PRO A 386 4.90 -21.96 -31.61
N GLN A 387 5.34 -22.09 -30.37
CA GLN A 387 4.62 -21.56 -29.22
C GLN A 387 4.51 -20.03 -29.31
N VAL A 388 3.29 -19.53 -29.38
CA VAL A 388 2.96 -18.10 -29.46
C VAL A 388 1.79 -17.82 -28.53
N ASN A 389 1.92 -16.75 -27.74
CA ASN A 389 0.85 -16.27 -26.88
C ASN A 389 0.26 -14.98 -27.44
N LEU A 390 -1.07 -14.88 -27.45
CA LEU A 390 -1.82 -13.71 -27.86
C LEU A 390 -2.12 -12.82 -26.65
N ALA A 391 -2.07 -11.51 -26.83
CA ALA A 391 -2.60 -10.56 -25.86
C ALA A 391 -4.12 -10.74 -25.72
N ALA A 392 -4.67 -10.47 -24.54
CA ALA A 392 -6.08 -10.72 -24.21
C ALA A 392 -7.07 -10.09 -25.22
N GLU A 393 -6.72 -8.88 -25.71
CA GLU A 393 -7.53 -8.13 -26.68
C GLU A 393 -7.59 -8.78 -28.06
N ALA A 394 -6.58 -9.57 -28.43
CA ALA A 394 -6.52 -10.25 -29.73
C ALA A 394 -7.22 -11.61 -29.73
N VAL A 395 -7.47 -12.19 -28.55
CA VAL A 395 -8.01 -13.56 -28.42
C VAL A 395 -9.40 -13.66 -29.05
N GLN A 396 -10.27 -12.71 -28.75
CA GLN A 396 -11.66 -12.75 -29.21
C GLN A 396 -11.81 -12.54 -30.73
N PRO A 397 -11.17 -11.53 -31.37
CA PRO A 397 -11.17 -11.40 -32.81
C PRO A 397 -10.63 -12.64 -33.54
N MET A 398 -9.53 -13.20 -33.02
CA MET A 398 -8.94 -14.43 -33.57
C MET A 398 -9.88 -15.63 -33.42
N ALA A 399 -10.49 -15.82 -32.26
CA ALA A 399 -11.47 -16.89 -32.03
C ALA A 399 -12.66 -16.81 -33.02
N MET A 400 -13.20 -15.61 -33.24
CA MET A 400 -14.31 -15.40 -34.17
C MET A 400 -13.95 -15.79 -35.63
N VAL A 401 -12.77 -15.38 -36.10
CA VAL A 401 -12.32 -15.72 -37.44
C VAL A 401 -12.05 -17.20 -37.58
N LEU A 402 -11.38 -17.83 -36.61
CA LEU A 402 -11.11 -19.26 -36.59
C LEU A 402 -12.41 -20.06 -36.55
N HIS A 403 -13.37 -19.61 -35.76
CA HIS A 403 -14.71 -20.25 -35.66
C HIS A 403 -15.47 -20.21 -37.01
N GLU A 404 -15.47 -19.06 -37.69
CA GLU A 404 -16.11 -18.92 -39.00
C GLU A 404 -15.41 -19.75 -40.08
N LEU A 405 -14.06 -19.80 -40.07
CA LEU A 405 -13.28 -20.65 -40.98
C LEU A 405 -13.64 -22.14 -40.72
N ALA A 406 -13.64 -22.59 -39.45
CA ALA A 406 -13.99 -23.97 -39.09
C ALA A 406 -15.42 -24.34 -39.47
N THR A 407 -16.38 -23.42 -39.25
CA THR A 407 -17.79 -23.62 -39.64
C THR A 407 -17.95 -23.70 -41.14
N ASN A 408 -17.28 -22.85 -41.91
CA ASN A 408 -17.29 -22.85 -43.37
C ASN A 408 -16.67 -24.15 -43.92
N ALA A 409 -15.55 -24.60 -43.37
CA ALA A 409 -14.90 -25.85 -43.75
C ALA A 409 -15.83 -27.04 -43.53
N THR A 410 -16.59 -27.06 -42.44
CA THR A 410 -17.52 -28.14 -42.10
C THR A 410 -18.77 -28.11 -42.95
N LYS A 411 -19.36 -26.93 -43.22
CA LYS A 411 -20.63 -26.83 -43.94
C LYS A 411 -20.48 -26.83 -45.46
N TYR A 412 -19.41 -26.22 -45.97
CA TYR A 412 -19.26 -25.93 -47.40
C TYR A 412 -17.87 -26.32 -47.97
N GLY A 413 -16.89 -26.51 -47.09
CA GLY A 413 -15.50 -26.72 -47.47
C GLY A 413 -14.97 -28.13 -47.30
N ALA A 414 -13.69 -28.28 -47.07
CA ALA A 414 -13.00 -29.56 -47.05
C ALA A 414 -13.56 -30.55 -46.04
N LEU A 415 -13.96 -30.12 -44.86
CA LEU A 415 -14.48 -31.03 -43.81
C LEU A 415 -15.91 -31.53 -44.05
N SER A 416 -16.56 -31.08 -45.13
CA SER A 416 -17.84 -31.65 -45.58
C SER A 416 -17.68 -33.00 -46.32
N ASN A 417 -16.46 -33.36 -46.72
CA ASN A 417 -16.11 -34.62 -47.42
C ASN A 417 -15.22 -35.51 -46.55
N ALA A 418 -15.33 -36.81 -46.72
CA ALA A 418 -14.54 -37.79 -45.96
C ALA A 418 -13.01 -37.73 -46.24
N ASP A 419 -12.64 -37.34 -47.45
CA ASP A 419 -11.24 -37.24 -47.89
C ASP A 419 -10.66 -35.81 -47.76
N GLY A 420 -11.46 -34.86 -47.28
CA GLY A 420 -11.07 -33.47 -47.13
C GLY A 420 -10.15 -33.25 -45.96
N ARG A 421 -9.24 -32.26 -46.08
CA ARG A 421 -8.22 -31.94 -45.08
C ARG A 421 -8.14 -30.44 -44.87
N VAL A 422 -7.90 -30.06 -43.61
CA VAL A 422 -7.57 -28.67 -43.19
C VAL A 422 -6.16 -28.66 -42.57
N SER A 423 -5.33 -27.80 -43.06
CA SER A 423 -3.99 -27.55 -42.49
C SER A 423 -3.91 -26.14 -41.96
N ILE A 424 -3.52 -25.97 -40.70
CA ILE A 424 -3.36 -24.69 -40.03
C ILE A 424 -1.94 -24.59 -39.56
N GLY A 425 -1.22 -23.60 -40.11
CA GLY A 425 0.17 -23.33 -39.74
C GLY A 425 0.37 -21.90 -39.35
N TRP A 426 1.28 -21.63 -38.43
CA TRP A 426 1.66 -20.27 -38.12
C TRP A 426 3.15 -20.12 -37.85
N ARG A 427 3.65 -18.91 -38.13
CA ARG A 427 5.05 -18.52 -37.93
C ARG A 427 5.19 -17.04 -37.66
N ARG A 428 6.30 -16.62 -37.06
CA ARG A 428 6.66 -15.21 -36.96
C ARG A 428 7.47 -14.75 -38.16
N LYS A 429 7.18 -13.55 -38.68
CA LYS A 429 8.00 -12.91 -39.73
C LYS A 429 9.36 -12.50 -39.21
N SER A 430 10.39 -12.63 -40.07
CA SER A 430 11.77 -12.25 -39.71
C SER A 430 11.96 -10.73 -39.53
N ASP A 431 11.16 -9.89 -40.18
CA ASP A 431 11.33 -8.44 -40.32
C ASP A 431 10.62 -7.58 -39.27
N GLY A 432 9.96 -8.15 -38.30
CA GLY A 432 9.25 -7.34 -37.33
C GLY A 432 8.49 -8.15 -36.29
N GLY A 433 8.59 -9.46 -36.43
CA GLY A 433 7.98 -10.36 -35.48
C GLY A 433 6.47 -10.49 -35.60
N ASP A 434 5.81 -9.97 -36.65
CA ASP A 434 4.39 -10.18 -36.93
C ASP A 434 4.06 -11.66 -37.07
N LEU A 435 2.88 -12.05 -36.62
CA LEU A 435 2.37 -13.41 -36.76
C LEU A 435 1.73 -13.59 -38.13
N VAL A 436 2.07 -14.66 -38.81
CA VAL A 436 1.39 -15.11 -40.01
C VAL A 436 0.76 -16.45 -39.71
N LEU A 437 -0.57 -16.54 -39.79
CA LEU A 437 -1.34 -17.77 -39.71
C LEU A 437 -1.91 -18.10 -41.09
N GLU A 438 -1.71 -19.32 -41.53
CA GLU A 438 -2.17 -19.86 -42.83
C GLU A 438 -3.16 -20.99 -42.58
N TRP A 439 -4.34 -20.83 -43.14
CA TRP A 439 -5.41 -21.85 -43.17
C TRP A 439 -5.56 -22.35 -44.57
N LEU A 440 -5.37 -23.65 -44.77
CA LEU A 440 -5.38 -24.30 -46.09
C LEU A 440 -6.40 -25.45 -46.07
N GLU A 441 -7.31 -25.43 -47.02
CA GLU A 441 -8.29 -26.54 -47.27
C GLU A 441 -7.93 -27.28 -48.55
N SER A 442 -8.09 -28.59 -48.55
CA SER A 442 -7.90 -29.45 -49.72
C SER A 442 -8.87 -30.64 -49.69
N GLY A 443 -9.21 -31.20 -50.88
CA GLY A 443 -10.10 -32.35 -51.01
C GLY A 443 -11.58 -32.06 -50.75
N GLY A 444 -11.96 -30.80 -50.67
CA GLY A 444 -13.35 -30.37 -50.54
C GLY A 444 -14.13 -30.42 -51.87
N PRO A 445 -15.44 -30.12 -51.84
CA PRO A 445 -16.25 -29.99 -53.06
C PRO A 445 -15.72 -28.80 -53.91
N GLN A 446 -15.79 -28.97 -55.24
CA GLN A 446 -15.37 -27.89 -56.15
C GLN A 446 -16.17 -26.60 -55.85
N ALA A 447 -15.46 -25.56 -55.52
CA ALA A 447 -16.06 -24.27 -55.21
C ALA A 447 -16.71 -23.67 -56.47
N THR A 448 -18.05 -23.68 -56.54
CA THR A 448 -18.79 -22.99 -57.57
C THR A 448 -18.88 -21.52 -57.26
N ARG A 449 -18.41 -20.67 -58.14
CA ARG A 449 -18.30 -19.19 -58.04
C ARG A 449 -19.64 -18.42 -57.88
N GLN A 450 -20.75 -19.08 -57.53
CA GLN A 450 -22.11 -18.52 -57.63
C GLN A 450 -22.87 -18.51 -56.30
N SER A 451 -22.28 -18.14 -55.18
CA SER A 451 -23.08 -17.71 -54.05
C SER A 451 -22.58 -16.35 -53.60
N ASP A 452 -23.51 -15.40 -53.40
CA ASP A 452 -23.21 -14.14 -52.75
C ASP A 452 -22.36 -14.41 -51.51
N PRO A 453 -21.32 -13.61 -51.25
CA PRO A 453 -20.46 -13.79 -50.07
C PRO A 453 -21.33 -13.72 -48.84
N GLY A 454 -21.56 -14.87 -48.22
CA GLY A 454 -22.31 -14.94 -46.95
C GLY A 454 -21.61 -14.13 -45.87
N TYR A 455 -22.34 -13.76 -44.87
CA TYR A 455 -21.85 -12.91 -43.76
C TYR A 455 -20.54 -13.42 -43.09
N GLY A 456 -20.35 -14.73 -42.97
CA GLY A 456 -19.09 -15.29 -42.40
C GLY A 456 -17.86 -14.82 -43.14
N MET A 457 -17.96 -14.49 -44.43
CA MET A 457 -16.89 -13.92 -45.23
C MET A 457 -16.56 -12.47 -44.83
N GLY A 458 -17.57 -11.66 -44.41
CA GLY A 458 -17.35 -10.33 -43.85
C GLY A 458 -16.60 -10.42 -42.53
N VAL A 459 -16.98 -11.33 -41.61
CA VAL A 459 -16.29 -11.57 -40.34
C VAL A 459 -14.81 -11.90 -40.61
N ILE A 460 -14.54 -12.83 -41.55
CA ILE A 460 -13.15 -13.24 -41.86
C ILE A 460 -12.34 -12.05 -42.43
N ARG A 461 -12.91 -11.26 -43.31
CA ARG A 461 -12.19 -10.19 -44.00
C ARG A 461 -12.03 -8.90 -43.21
N ASP A 462 -13.00 -8.57 -42.35
CA ASP A 462 -13.12 -7.23 -41.77
C ASP A 462 -12.65 -7.16 -40.28
N ILE A 463 -12.85 -8.22 -39.50
CA ILE A 463 -12.52 -8.17 -38.04
C ILE A 463 -11.04 -7.97 -37.79
N ILE A 464 -10.17 -8.74 -38.45
CA ILE A 464 -8.72 -8.63 -38.23
C ILE A 464 -8.15 -7.26 -38.61
N PRO A 465 -8.50 -6.69 -39.80
CA PRO A 465 -8.06 -5.33 -40.14
C PRO A 465 -8.64 -4.26 -39.20
N TYR A 466 -9.91 -4.37 -38.85
CA TYR A 466 -10.59 -3.34 -38.05
C TYR A 466 -10.14 -3.33 -36.57
N GLU A 467 -10.11 -4.50 -35.93
CA GLU A 467 -9.82 -4.60 -34.49
C GLU A 467 -8.33 -4.73 -34.19
N LEU A 468 -7.60 -5.47 -35.02
CA LEU A 468 -6.18 -5.76 -34.76
C LEU A 468 -5.22 -4.94 -35.63
N GLY A 469 -5.74 -4.29 -36.69
CA GLY A 469 -4.89 -3.58 -37.66
C GLY A 469 -4.02 -4.54 -38.48
N GLY A 470 -4.47 -5.79 -38.61
CA GLY A 470 -3.79 -6.83 -39.37
C GLY A 470 -4.24 -6.88 -40.84
N VAL A 471 -3.80 -7.89 -41.58
CA VAL A 471 -4.15 -8.10 -42.99
C VAL A 471 -4.75 -9.49 -43.18
N VAL A 472 -5.80 -9.58 -44.01
CA VAL A 472 -6.44 -10.86 -44.37
C VAL A 472 -6.37 -11.02 -45.88
N ASP A 473 -5.74 -12.11 -46.33
CA ASP A 473 -5.75 -12.53 -47.72
C ASP A 473 -6.56 -13.85 -47.81
N PHE A 474 -7.72 -13.78 -48.45
CA PHE A 474 -8.63 -14.90 -48.63
C PHE A 474 -8.79 -15.22 -50.08
N THR A 475 -8.37 -16.41 -50.48
CA THR A 475 -8.42 -16.89 -51.86
C THR A 475 -9.19 -18.18 -51.93
N LEU A 476 -10.13 -18.26 -52.86
CA LEU A 476 -10.86 -19.47 -53.23
C LEU A 476 -10.22 -20.07 -54.48
N ALA A 477 -9.41 -21.12 -54.29
CA ALA A 477 -8.71 -21.82 -55.36
C ALA A 477 -9.50 -23.09 -55.79
N PRO A 478 -9.29 -23.63 -56.98
CA PRO A 478 -9.92 -24.90 -57.42
C PRO A 478 -9.62 -26.08 -56.48
N GLU A 479 -8.51 -26.04 -55.78
CA GLU A 479 -8.03 -27.05 -54.87
C GLU A 479 -8.65 -26.92 -53.46
N GLY A 480 -9.20 -25.73 -53.11
CA GLY A 480 -9.81 -25.42 -51.81
C GLY A 480 -9.64 -23.97 -51.39
N VAL A 481 -9.90 -23.69 -50.10
CA VAL A 481 -9.76 -22.38 -49.50
C VAL A 481 -8.33 -22.17 -48.99
N CYS A 482 -7.76 -20.98 -49.30
CA CYS A 482 -6.56 -20.49 -48.69
C CYS A 482 -6.86 -19.15 -47.98
N CYS A 483 -6.68 -19.10 -46.68
CA CYS A 483 -6.80 -17.88 -45.90
C CYS A 483 -5.51 -17.61 -45.12
N LYS A 484 -4.95 -16.43 -45.33
CA LYS A 484 -3.75 -15.97 -44.65
C LYS A 484 -4.07 -14.76 -43.77
N LEU A 485 -3.77 -14.85 -42.51
CA LEU A 485 -3.97 -13.81 -41.51
C LEU A 485 -2.60 -13.27 -41.07
N GLU A 486 -2.42 -11.96 -41.16
CA GLU A 486 -1.23 -11.28 -40.66
C GLU A 486 -1.61 -10.42 -39.43
N ILE A 487 -1.03 -10.72 -38.27
CA ILE A 487 -1.33 -10.06 -37.00
C ILE A 487 -0.12 -9.30 -36.53
N PRO A 488 -0.22 -7.96 -36.24
CA PRO A 488 0.90 -7.17 -35.78
C PRO A 488 1.52 -7.67 -34.49
N ALA A 489 2.84 -7.59 -34.37
CA ALA A 489 3.64 -8.05 -33.24
C ALA A 489 3.19 -7.48 -31.88
N LYS A 490 2.56 -6.28 -31.86
CA LYS A 490 2.04 -5.65 -30.63
C LYS A 490 0.97 -6.50 -29.89
N TRP A 491 0.33 -7.42 -30.61
CA TRP A 491 -0.67 -8.33 -30.05
C TRP A 491 -0.12 -9.69 -29.64
N LEU A 492 1.21 -9.83 -29.72
CA LEU A 492 1.89 -11.05 -29.33
C LEU A 492 2.64 -10.77 -28.02
N SER A 493 2.44 -11.63 -27.03
CA SER A 493 3.23 -11.54 -25.81
C SER A 493 4.58 -12.19 -26.02
N THR A 494 5.62 -11.49 -25.56
CA THR A 494 6.91 -12.11 -25.31
C THR A 494 6.81 -12.87 -23.97
N THR A 495 7.06 -14.17 -24.01
CA THR A 495 7.24 -15.01 -22.81
C THR A 495 8.28 -14.41 -21.88
#